data_ad4ee784aee810624195d40922a1baab
#
_entry.id   ad4ee784aee810624195d40922a1baab
#
_cell.length_a   1.000
_cell.length_b   1.000
_cell.length_c   1.000
_cell.angle_alpha   90.00
_cell.angle_beta   90.00
_cell.angle_gamma   90.00
#
_symmetry.space_group_name_H-M   'P 1'
#
loop_
_entity.id
_entity.type
_entity.pdbx_description
1 polymer ?
#
loop_
_entity_poly.entity_id
_entity_poly.type
_entity_poly.pdbx_seq_one_letter_code
_entity_poly.pdbx_strand_id
1 'polypeptide(L)'
;HRLDTSEDFRAELGYFSRDDSPDSQSTHARLSYDFWPRASRLNKWGPVLFVNRIEDQSGTRLFSQVTPSFSWEWAADTEFEIEYDQTRERLRPQDFSGLTGSRDYAQDRWSLGFETEMFAKASFSVEFESGTTINLKPISGTEPTLANTANTEIEVAWKPSDNFRIDTTYLLTELTDRNGAGDIFSNQIVRTRWNYQFTKEFSLRFIAQYEKTDPTALTSLKRE
;
A
#
# COMPACT_ATOMS: atom_id res chain seq x y z
N HIS A 1 -10.27 -12.59 14.77
CA HIS A 1 -11.57 -12.15 14.24
C HIS A 1 -11.96 -13.03 13.05
N ARG A 2 -13.21 -13.40 12.95
CA ARG A 2 -13.76 -14.18 11.84
C ARG A 2 -14.92 -13.40 11.25
N LEU A 3 -14.88 -13.19 9.94
CA LEU A 3 -15.95 -12.54 9.18
C LEU A 3 -16.48 -13.56 8.15
N ASP A 4 -17.78 -13.79 8.12
CA ASP A 4 -18.44 -14.65 7.15
C ASP A 4 -19.34 -13.79 6.26
N THR A 5 -19.18 -13.85 4.94
CA THR A 5 -20.07 -13.19 3.97
C THR A 5 -20.95 -14.23 3.26
N SER A 6 -22.23 -13.88 3.04
CA SER A 6 -23.18 -14.79 2.37
C SER A 6 -23.04 -14.73 0.84
N GLU A 7 -23.49 -15.80 0.16
CA GLU A 7 -23.51 -15.90 -1.31
C GLU A 7 -24.30 -14.77 -1.98
N ASP A 8 -25.31 -14.22 -1.29
CA ASP A 8 -26.19 -13.16 -1.81
C ASP A 8 -25.67 -11.75 -1.56
N PHE A 9 -24.49 -11.61 -0.89
CA PHE A 9 -23.92 -10.30 -0.64
C PHE A 9 -23.42 -9.68 -1.95
N ARG A 10 -24.02 -8.55 -2.34
CA ARG A 10 -23.60 -7.73 -3.49
C ARG A 10 -23.41 -6.30 -3.03
N ALA A 11 -22.23 -5.73 -3.21
CA ALA A 11 -22.05 -4.29 -3.07
C ALA A 11 -22.49 -3.60 -4.38
N GLU A 12 -23.40 -2.66 -4.28
CA GLU A 12 -23.92 -1.91 -5.45
C GLU A 12 -22.89 -0.91 -6.01
N LEU A 13 -21.81 -0.63 -5.31
CA LEU A 13 -20.81 0.38 -5.68
C LEU A 13 -19.38 -0.14 -5.53
N GLY A 14 -18.71 -0.38 -6.65
CA GLY A 14 -17.27 -0.34 -6.74
C GLY A 14 -16.54 -1.67 -6.56
N TYR A 15 -15.25 -1.53 -6.43
CA TYR A 15 -14.26 -2.57 -6.29
C TYR A 15 -14.41 -3.28 -4.94
N PHE A 16 -14.61 -4.59 -4.96
CA PHE A 16 -14.54 -5.40 -3.75
C PHE A 16 -13.09 -5.68 -3.38
N SER A 17 -12.73 -5.43 -2.14
CA SER A 17 -11.58 -6.13 -1.58
C SER A 17 -11.93 -7.62 -1.46
N ARG A 18 -10.94 -8.48 -1.45
CA ARG A 18 -11.18 -9.93 -1.26
C ARG A 18 -11.85 -10.25 0.07
N ASP A 19 -11.67 -9.41 1.07
CA ASP A 19 -12.32 -9.55 2.38
C ASP A 19 -13.85 -9.38 2.29
N ASP A 20 -14.32 -8.64 1.28
CA ASP A 20 -15.74 -8.37 1.05
C ASP A 20 -16.33 -9.22 -0.10
N SER A 21 -15.58 -10.19 -0.62
CA SER A 21 -16.08 -11.09 -1.67
C SER A 21 -17.26 -11.88 -1.16
N PRO A 22 -18.36 -11.95 -1.94
CA PRO A 22 -19.45 -12.88 -1.62
C PRO A 22 -18.90 -14.30 -1.51
N ASP A 23 -19.47 -15.08 -0.63
CA ASP A 23 -19.10 -16.48 -0.46
C ASP A 23 -17.68 -16.71 0.09
N SER A 24 -17.19 -15.82 0.95
CA SER A 24 -15.88 -15.96 1.57
C SER A 24 -15.92 -15.92 3.09
N GLN A 25 -14.95 -16.56 3.71
CA GLN A 25 -14.69 -16.56 5.14
C GLN A 25 -13.28 -16.04 5.39
N SER A 26 -13.15 -14.95 6.16
CA SER A 26 -11.86 -14.38 6.56
C SER A 26 -11.52 -14.72 8.01
N THR A 27 -10.29 -15.13 8.23
CA THR A 27 -9.73 -15.39 9.57
C THR A 27 -8.38 -14.69 9.67
N HIS A 28 -8.22 -13.81 10.65
CA HIS A 28 -6.94 -13.13 10.88
C HIS A 28 -6.54 -13.17 12.35
N ALA A 29 -5.24 -13.09 12.59
CA ALA A 29 -4.65 -13.00 13.91
C ALA A 29 -3.45 -12.05 13.87
N ARG A 30 -3.24 -11.32 14.98
CA ARG A 30 -2.08 -10.47 15.21
C ARG A 30 -1.45 -10.83 16.55
N LEU A 31 -0.15 -11.07 16.54
CA LEU A 31 0.67 -11.26 17.73
C LEU A 31 1.73 -10.18 17.75
N SER A 32 1.88 -9.49 18.88
CA SER A 32 2.91 -8.47 19.07
C SER A 32 3.54 -8.58 20.45
N TYR A 33 4.78 -8.19 20.55
CA TYR A 33 5.48 -8.06 21.82
C TYR A 33 6.31 -6.79 21.85
N ASP A 34 6.06 -5.92 22.84
CA ASP A 34 6.73 -4.65 23.02
C ASP A 34 7.76 -4.73 24.15
N PHE A 35 8.99 -4.33 23.84
CA PHE A 35 10.07 -4.13 24.79
C PHE A 35 10.17 -2.65 25.14
N TRP A 36 10.22 -2.35 26.44
CA TRP A 36 10.29 -1.00 27.00
C TRP A 36 11.65 -0.82 27.70
N PRO A 37 12.70 -0.35 27.01
CA PRO A 37 14.02 -0.21 27.60
C PRO A 37 14.03 0.93 28.62
N ARG A 38 14.66 0.67 29.78
CA ARG A 38 14.81 1.69 30.83
C ARG A 38 16.02 2.57 30.53
N ALA A 39 15.92 3.88 30.78
CA ALA A 39 17.01 4.86 30.62
C ALA A 39 17.64 4.90 29.22
N SER A 40 16.83 4.72 28.17
CA SER A 40 17.21 4.79 26.77
C SER A 40 16.51 5.97 26.08
N ARG A 41 17.03 6.41 24.94
CA ARG A 41 16.32 7.32 24.02
C ARG A 41 15.23 6.58 23.23
N LEU A 42 15.29 5.26 23.20
CA LEU A 42 14.31 4.39 22.56
C LEU A 42 13.15 4.16 23.54
N ASN A 43 11.95 4.49 23.14
CA ASN A 43 10.74 4.33 23.95
C ASN A 43 10.30 2.87 23.96
N LYS A 44 10.20 2.29 22.76
CA LYS A 44 9.65 0.96 22.57
C LYS A 44 10.27 0.35 21.30
N TRP A 45 10.33 -0.97 21.27
CA TRP A 45 10.65 -1.74 20.08
C TRP A 45 10.08 -3.14 20.19
N GLY A 46 9.79 -3.77 19.08
CA GLY A 46 9.32 -5.14 19.15
C GLY A 46 8.86 -5.74 17.83
N PRO A 47 8.74 -7.07 17.80
CA PRO A 47 8.22 -7.81 16.67
C PRO A 47 6.69 -7.81 16.66
N VAL A 48 6.14 -7.84 15.46
CA VAL A 48 4.74 -8.11 15.18
C VAL A 48 4.66 -9.23 14.15
N LEU A 49 3.71 -10.14 14.31
CA LEU A 49 3.34 -11.12 13.32
C LEU A 49 1.86 -10.96 13.02
N PHE A 50 1.53 -10.63 11.78
CA PHE A 50 0.16 -10.66 11.28
C PHE A 50 -0.03 -11.85 10.35
N VAL A 51 -1.16 -12.53 10.48
CA VAL A 51 -1.57 -13.61 9.57
C VAL A 51 -3.02 -13.39 9.18
N ASN A 52 -3.30 -13.59 7.89
CA ASN A 52 -4.65 -13.51 7.33
C ASN A 52 -4.89 -14.69 6.39
N ARG A 53 -6.10 -15.24 6.40
CA ARG A 53 -6.52 -16.33 5.53
C ARG A 53 -7.97 -16.14 5.13
N ILE A 54 -8.22 -16.22 3.83
CA ILE A 54 -9.55 -16.13 3.25
C ILE A 54 -9.82 -17.43 2.49
N GLU A 55 -10.95 -18.04 2.77
CA GLU A 55 -11.41 -19.27 2.15
C GLU A 55 -12.82 -19.07 1.60
N ASP A 56 -13.18 -19.80 0.54
CA ASP A 56 -14.57 -19.92 0.13
C ASP A 56 -15.35 -20.86 1.05
N GLN A 57 -16.67 -20.95 0.84
CA GLN A 57 -17.52 -21.84 1.66
C GLN A 57 -17.17 -23.33 1.51
N SER A 58 -16.49 -23.71 0.44
CA SER A 58 -15.98 -25.08 0.26
C SER A 58 -14.69 -25.35 1.04
N GLY A 59 -14.12 -24.34 1.70
CA GLY A 59 -12.83 -24.40 2.38
C GLY A 59 -11.62 -24.26 1.45
N THR A 60 -11.84 -23.85 0.19
CA THR A 60 -10.76 -23.59 -0.74
C THR A 60 -10.09 -22.27 -0.39
N ARG A 61 -8.77 -22.27 -0.18
CA ARG A 61 -8.01 -21.05 0.09
C ARG A 61 -8.05 -20.12 -1.13
N LEU A 62 -8.55 -18.90 -0.94
CA LEU A 62 -8.54 -17.82 -1.92
C LEU A 62 -7.35 -16.88 -1.71
N PHE A 63 -7.00 -16.63 -0.44
CA PHE A 63 -5.94 -15.73 -0.06
C PHE A 63 -5.27 -16.19 1.23
N SER A 64 -3.99 -15.98 1.35
CA SER A 64 -3.28 -16.10 2.64
C SER A 64 -2.12 -15.11 2.67
N GLN A 65 -1.92 -14.52 3.83
CA GLN A 65 -0.89 -13.52 4.09
C GLN A 65 -0.19 -13.83 5.41
N VAL A 66 1.11 -13.67 5.42
CA VAL A 66 1.96 -13.74 6.62
C VAL A 66 2.89 -12.54 6.57
N THR A 67 2.79 -11.68 7.57
CA THR A 67 3.51 -10.42 7.62
C THR A 67 4.25 -10.29 8.96
N PRO A 68 5.49 -10.77 9.07
CA PRO A 68 6.36 -10.36 10.15
C PRO A 68 6.82 -8.92 9.94
N SER A 69 6.78 -8.11 11.00
CA SER A 69 7.33 -6.76 11.06
C SER A 69 8.09 -6.52 12.36
N PHE A 70 8.88 -5.47 12.35
CA PHE A 70 9.64 -5.05 13.51
C PHE A 70 9.71 -3.53 13.53
N SER A 71 9.36 -2.92 14.66
CA SER A 71 9.36 -1.47 14.81
C SER A 71 10.25 -1.00 15.96
N TRP A 72 10.74 0.23 15.81
CA TRP A 72 11.47 1.00 16.82
C TRP A 72 10.85 2.36 16.96
N GLU A 73 10.49 2.73 18.15
CA GLU A 73 9.88 4.02 18.49
C GLU A 73 10.77 4.80 19.44
N TRP A 74 11.05 6.03 19.08
CA TRP A 74 11.79 7.00 19.88
C TRP A 74 10.88 8.14 20.34
N ALA A 75 11.43 9.06 21.12
CA ALA A 75 10.74 10.29 21.49
C ALA A 75 10.42 11.15 20.26
N ALA A 76 9.46 12.09 20.43
CA ALA A 76 9.01 13.02 19.40
C ALA A 76 8.43 12.32 18.15
N ASP A 77 7.58 11.33 18.39
CA ASP A 77 6.87 10.56 17.35
C ASP A 77 7.80 10.15 16.21
N THR A 78 8.97 9.62 16.60
CA THR A 78 9.97 9.10 15.67
C THR A 78 9.86 7.59 15.66
N GLU A 79 9.52 7.03 14.51
CA GLU A 79 9.36 5.58 14.33
C GLU A 79 10.11 5.10 13.09
N PHE A 80 10.65 3.90 13.18
CA PHE A 80 11.16 3.14 12.04
C PHE A 80 10.53 1.75 12.07
N GLU A 81 10.02 1.31 10.94
CA GLU A 81 9.45 -0.03 10.77
C GLU A 81 10.04 -0.73 9.55
N ILE A 82 10.27 -2.02 9.71
CA ILE A 82 10.59 -2.93 8.61
C ILE A 82 9.55 -4.05 8.60
N GLU A 83 9.01 -4.31 7.42
CA GLU A 83 7.99 -5.33 7.21
C GLU A 83 8.36 -6.22 6.03
N TYR A 84 8.01 -7.50 6.12
CA TYR A 84 8.10 -8.45 5.04
C TYR A 84 6.77 -9.14 4.85
N ASP A 85 6.12 -8.92 3.70
CA ASP A 85 4.82 -9.47 3.38
C ASP A 85 4.94 -10.65 2.43
N GLN A 86 4.43 -11.82 2.84
CA GLN A 86 4.27 -13.00 2.00
C GLN A 86 2.81 -13.26 1.74
N THR A 87 2.40 -13.13 0.49
CA THR A 87 1.02 -13.30 0.08
C THR A 87 0.89 -14.44 -0.93
N ARG A 88 -0.17 -15.24 -0.79
CA ARG A 88 -0.58 -16.21 -1.80
C ARG A 88 -2.03 -15.96 -2.15
N GLU A 89 -2.28 -15.72 -3.41
CA GLU A 89 -3.59 -15.36 -3.93
C GLU A 89 -3.99 -16.31 -5.05
N ARG A 90 -5.24 -16.80 -4.96
CA ARG A 90 -5.87 -17.59 -6.02
C ARG A 90 -6.84 -16.73 -6.78
N LEU A 91 -6.60 -16.54 -8.08
CA LEU A 91 -7.56 -15.96 -9.00
C LEU A 91 -8.38 -17.06 -9.65
N ARG A 92 -9.68 -16.90 -9.70
CA ARG A 92 -10.63 -17.84 -10.32
C ARG A 92 -11.25 -17.17 -11.56
N PRO A 93 -11.77 -17.95 -12.56
CA PRO A 93 -12.46 -17.39 -13.73
C PRO A 93 -13.63 -16.46 -13.38
N GLN A 94 -14.29 -16.68 -12.23
CA GLN A 94 -15.35 -15.82 -11.73
C GLN A 94 -14.85 -14.48 -11.18
N ASP A 95 -13.61 -14.43 -10.71
CA ASP A 95 -12.98 -13.22 -10.18
C ASP A 95 -12.31 -12.41 -11.30
N PHE A 96 -11.88 -13.08 -12.38
CA PHE A 96 -11.16 -12.48 -13.47
C PHE A 96 -11.50 -13.15 -14.81
N SER A 97 -12.23 -12.45 -15.67
CA SER A 97 -12.79 -12.97 -16.92
C SER A 97 -11.77 -13.43 -17.99
N GLY A 98 -10.49 -13.05 -17.85
CA GLY A 98 -9.41 -13.48 -18.75
C GLY A 98 -8.81 -14.84 -18.42
N LEU A 99 -9.25 -15.48 -17.32
CA LEU A 99 -8.72 -16.78 -16.90
C LEU A 99 -9.57 -17.93 -17.47
N THR A 100 -8.89 -18.96 -18.00
CA THR A 100 -9.50 -20.23 -18.42
C THR A 100 -9.62 -21.23 -17.29
N GLY A 101 -8.93 -21.02 -16.16
CA GLY A 101 -8.94 -21.86 -14.96
C GLY A 101 -8.35 -21.12 -13.78
N SER A 102 -8.51 -21.66 -12.57
CA SER A 102 -7.95 -21.05 -11.35
C SER A 102 -6.42 -21.06 -11.38
N ARG A 103 -5.79 -19.97 -10.95
CA ARG A 103 -4.35 -19.77 -10.84
C ARG A 103 -3.95 -19.32 -9.45
N ASP A 104 -2.85 -19.86 -8.93
CA ASP A 104 -2.25 -19.45 -7.67
C ASP A 104 -1.03 -18.56 -7.95
N TYR A 105 -0.96 -17.41 -7.27
CA TYR A 105 0.13 -16.45 -7.32
C TYR A 105 0.77 -16.32 -5.94
N ALA A 106 2.10 -16.40 -5.90
CA ALA A 106 2.87 -16.12 -4.69
C ALA A 106 3.58 -14.78 -4.87
N GLN A 107 3.37 -13.88 -3.94
CA GLN A 107 3.93 -12.53 -3.93
C GLN A 107 4.72 -12.32 -2.65
N ASP A 108 5.77 -11.56 -2.72
CA ASP A 108 6.61 -11.16 -1.60
C ASP A 108 6.99 -9.69 -1.74
N ARG A 109 6.94 -8.94 -0.62
CA ARG A 109 7.25 -7.52 -0.56
C ARG A 109 7.98 -7.17 0.72
N TRP A 110 8.90 -6.23 0.61
CA TRP A 110 9.53 -5.54 1.73
C TRP A 110 9.01 -4.13 1.81
N SER A 111 8.71 -3.69 3.01
CA SER A 111 8.34 -2.30 3.31
C SER A 111 9.29 -1.74 4.37
N LEU A 112 9.68 -0.50 4.18
CA LEU A 112 10.48 0.29 5.11
C LEU A 112 9.73 1.60 5.37
N GLY A 113 9.38 1.85 6.62
CA GLY A 113 8.73 3.07 7.07
C GLY A 113 9.62 3.86 8.02
N PHE A 114 9.69 5.15 7.83
CA PHE A 114 10.30 6.08 8.77
C PHE A 114 9.46 7.33 8.92
N GLU A 115 9.17 7.71 10.16
CA GLU A 115 8.43 8.91 10.49
C GLU A 115 9.12 9.66 11.63
N THR A 116 9.06 10.98 11.61
CA THR A 116 9.59 11.81 12.72
C THR A 116 8.93 13.17 12.83
N GLU A 117 8.62 13.59 14.04
CA GLU A 117 8.23 14.93 14.43
C GLU A 117 9.27 15.63 15.35
N MET A 118 10.52 15.13 15.34
CA MET A 118 11.59 15.66 16.21
C MET A 118 11.93 17.14 15.97
N PHE A 119 11.56 17.69 14.83
CA PHE A 119 11.81 19.07 14.48
C PHE A 119 10.63 19.95 14.91
N ALA A 120 10.87 21.00 15.70
CA ALA A 120 9.82 21.87 16.25
C ALA A 120 8.87 22.47 15.20
N LYS A 121 9.30 22.57 13.94
CA LYS A 121 8.55 23.19 12.85
C LYS A 121 8.40 22.32 11.61
N ALA A 122 8.80 21.06 11.66
CA ALA A 122 8.71 20.16 10.53
C ALA A 122 8.47 18.74 10.97
N SER A 123 7.66 18.00 10.22
CA SER A 123 7.56 16.55 10.27
C SER A 123 7.94 15.96 8.91
N PHE A 124 8.44 14.75 8.95
CA PHE A 124 8.89 14.03 7.77
C PHE A 124 8.48 12.57 7.89
N SER A 125 7.92 12.01 6.83
CA SER A 125 7.74 10.57 6.71
C SER A 125 8.22 10.08 5.34
N VAL A 126 8.71 8.86 5.31
CA VAL A 126 9.04 8.12 4.10
C VAL A 126 8.60 6.68 4.25
N GLU A 127 7.90 6.19 3.24
CA GLU A 127 7.56 4.78 3.08
C GLU A 127 8.10 4.29 1.74
N PHE A 128 8.76 3.15 1.77
CA PHE A 128 9.28 2.47 0.59
C PHE A 128 8.85 1.02 0.61
N GLU A 129 8.20 0.57 -0.46
CA GLU A 129 7.79 -0.81 -0.66
C GLU A 129 8.42 -1.34 -1.95
N SER A 130 8.94 -2.57 -1.93
CA SER A 130 9.42 -3.24 -3.14
C SER A 130 9.23 -4.74 -3.06
N GLY A 131 8.90 -5.34 -4.20
CA GLY A 131 8.67 -6.78 -4.28
C GLY A 131 7.92 -7.20 -5.53
N THR A 132 7.02 -8.17 -5.37
CA THR A 132 6.22 -8.70 -6.47
C THR A 132 4.74 -8.44 -6.26
N THR A 133 4.02 -8.23 -7.36
CA THR A 133 2.55 -8.08 -7.38
C THR A 133 1.96 -8.73 -8.62
N ILE A 134 0.64 -8.94 -8.63
CA ILE A 134 -0.07 -9.46 -9.79
C ILE A 134 -0.40 -8.30 -10.74
N ASN A 135 0.08 -8.37 -11.97
CA ASN A 135 -0.38 -7.49 -13.03
C ASN A 135 -1.77 -7.96 -13.50
N LEU A 136 -2.82 -7.30 -13.00
CA LEU A 136 -4.22 -7.55 -13.35
C LEU A 136 -4.66 -6.87 -14.66
N LYS A 137 -3.79 -6.07 -15.27
CA LYS A 137 -4.04 -5.39 -16.56
C LYS A 137 -3.04 -5.88 -17.61
N PRO A 138 -3.02 -7.19 -17.91
CA PRO A 138 -2.18 -7.71 -18.96
C PRO A 138 -2.60 -7.16 -20.32
N ILE A 139 -1.75 -7.30 -21.32
CA ILE A 139 -2.11 -7.03 -22.72
C ILE A 139 -3.35 -7.88 -23.07
N SER A 140 -4.28 -7.30 -23.81
CA SER A 140 -5.54 -7.96 -24.17
C SER A 140 -5.32 -9.40 -24.65
N GLY A 141 -6.06 -10.34 -24.05
CA GLY A 141 -5.99 -11.77 -24.35
C GLY A 141 -4.90 -12.55 -23.60
N THR A 142 -4.14 -11.94 -22.71
CA THR A 142 -3.18 -12.62 -21.84
C THR A 142 -3.74 -12.81 -20.41
N GLU A 143 -3.31 -13.89 -19.76
CA GLU A 143 -3.64 -14.13 -18.34
C GLU A 143 -2.81 -13.18 -17.45
N PRO A 144 -3.30 -12.84 -16.23
CA PRO A 144 -2.51 -12.12 -15.24
C PRO A 144 -1.15 -12.75 -14.99
N THR A 145 -0.14 -11.94 -14.81
CA THR A 145 1.25 -12.38 -14.57
C THR A 145 1.81 -11.69 -13.33
N LEU A 146 2.85 -12.26 -12.73
CA LEU A 146 3.61 -11.56 -11.70
C LEU A 146 4.48 -10.49 -12.33
N ALA A 147 4.48 -9.30 -11.72
CA ALA A 147 5.35 -8.18 -12.05
C ALA A 147 6.13 -7.75 -10.80
N ASN A 148 7.24 -7.05 -10.98
CA ASN A 148 7.92 -6.38 -9.89
C ASN A 148 7.26 -5.02 -9.66
N THR A 149 7.12 -4.64 -8.39
CA THR A 149 6.60 -3.34 -7.98
C THR A 149 7.59 -2.62 -7.09
N ALA A 150 7.63 -1.30 -7.20
CA ALA A 150 8.29 -0.41 -6.26
C ALA A 150 7.38 0.80 -6.02
N ASN A 151 7.09 1.10 -4.75
CA ASN A 151 6.30 2.23 -4.32
C ASN A 151 7.13 3.08 -3.36
N THR A 152 7.08 4.38 -3.54
CA THR A 152 7.73 5.34 -2.65
C THR A 152 6.73 6.43 -2.31
N GLU A 153 6.55 6.68 -1.02
CA GLU A 153 5.80 7.81 -0.51
C GLU A 153 6.71 8.65 0.39
N ILE A 154 6.72 9.96 0.17
CA ILE A 154 7.46 10.91 0.99
C ILE A 154 6.50 12.04 1.35
N GLU A 155 6.35 12.29 2.64
CA GLU A 155 5.58 13.41 3.14
C GLU A 155 6.47 14.36 3.95
N VAL A 156 6.30 15.64 3.70
CA VAL A 156 6.97 16.72 4.43
C VAL A 156 5.93 17.74 4.83
N ALA A 157 5.80 17.99 6.13
CA ALA A 157 5.05 19.13 6.61
C ALA A 157 6.02 20.13 7.25
N TRP A 158 5.91 21.41 6.86
CA TRP A 158 6.74 22.48 7.35
C TRP A 158 5.91 23.68 7.81
N LYS A 159 6.20 24.14 9.00
CA LYS A 159 5.56 25.29 9.68
C LYS A 159 6.58 26.38 9.94
N PRO A 160 6.99 27.19 8.93
CA PRO A 160 7.99 28.23 9.13
C PRO A 160 7.54 29.31 10.13
N SER A 161 6.23 29.54 10.24
CA SER A 161 5.62 30.43 11.24
C SER A 161 4.30 29.86 11.75
N ASP A 162 3.73 30.44 12.82
CA ASP A 162 2.46 29.99 13.38
C ASP A 162 1.29 30.15 12.41
N ASN A 163 1.42 31.04 11.44
CA ASN A 163 0.38 31.35 10.47
C ASN A 163 0.58 30.67 9.13
N PHE A 164 1.71 30.00 8.91
CA PHE A 164 2.03 29.42 7.62
C PHE A 164 2.43 27.95 7.74
N ARG A 165 1.77 27.10 6.95
CA ARG A 165 2.06 25.67 6.85
C ARG A 165 2.11 25.24 5.39
N ILE A 166 3.11 24.45 5.07
CA ILE A 166 3.29 23.78 3.79
C ILE A 166 3.28 22.28 4.04
N ASP A 167 2.41 21.56 3.33
CA ASP A 167 2.39 20.10 3.30
C ASP A 167 2.73 19.66 1.88
N THR A 168 3.69 18.79 1.70
CA THR A 168 4.09 18.27 0.40
C THR A 168 4.15 16.75 0.47
N THR A 169 3.48 16.08 -0.49
CA THR A 169 3.48 14.64 -0.67
C THR A 169 4.08 14.32 -2.04
N TYR A 170 4.99 13.38 -2.09
CA TYR A 170 5.53 12.76 -3.29
C TYR A 170 5.16 11.29 -3.31
N LEU A 171 4.57 10.83 -4.42
CA LEU A 171 4.21 9.43 -4.64
C LEU A 171 4.87 8.96 -5.93
N LEU A 172 5.52 7.81 -5.88
CA LEU A 172 6.05 7.10 -7.05
C LEU A 172 5.59 5.65 -6.99
N THR A 173 4.94 5.20 -8.04
CA THR A 173 4.56 3.79 -8.22
C THR A 173 5.16 3.29 -9.51
N GLU A 174 5.91 2.21 -9.45
CA GLU A 174 6.54 1.56 -10.59
C GLU A 174 6.12 0.10 -10.67
N LEU A 175 5.81 -0.34 -11.86
CA LEU A 175 5.51 -1.73 -12.18
C LEU A 175 6.34 -2.15 -13.38
N THR A 176 7.18 -3.17 -13.22
CA THR A 176 8.08 -3.66 -14.27
C THR A 176 7.84 -5.13 -14.55
N ASP A 177 8.03 -5.55 -15.79
CA ASP A 177 7.92 -6.95 -16.16
C ASP A 177 9.01 -7.78 -15.46
N ARG A 178 8.61 -8.90 -14.85
CA ARG A 178 9.53 -9.78 -14.14
C ARG A 178 10.55 -10.48 -15.05
N ASN A 179 10.24 -10.62 -16.33
CA ASN A 179 11.09 -11.28 -17.33
C ASN A 179 11.99 -10.30 -18.09
N GLY A 180 12.03 -9.02 -17.67
CA GLY A 180 12.91 -8.01 -18.25
C GLY A 180 12.40 -7.39 -19.55
N ALA A 181 11.10 -7.51 -19.87
CA ALA A 181 10.49 -6.89 -21.06
C ALA A 181 10.32 -5.36 -20.94
N GLY A 182 10.69 -4.75 -19.79
CA GLY A 182 10.67 -3.31 -19.57
C GLY A 182 9.59 -2.85 -18.59
N ASP A 183 9.35 -1.54 -18.57
CA ASP A 183 8.38 -0.91 -17.69
C ASP A 183 6.96 -1.17 -18.19
N ILE A 184 6.08 -1.63 -17.29
CA ILE A 184 4.65 -1.81 -17.56
C ILE A 184 3.92 -0.51 -17.27
N PHE A 185 4.27 0.13 -16.15
CA PHE A 185 3.58 1.31 -15.65
C PHE A 185 4.50 2.10 -14.73
N SER A 186 4.48 3.42 -14.82
CA SER A 186 5.04 4.32 -13.84
C SER A 186 4.09 5.48 -13.61
N ASN A 187 3.84 5.81 -12.36
CA ASN A 187 3.05 6.97 -11.97
C ASN A 187 3.79 7.77 -10.92
N GLN A 188 3.93 9.06 -11.17
CA GLN A 188 4.58 10.01 -10.28
C GLN A 188 3.61 11.15 -9.96
N ILE A 189 3.39 11.40 -8.68
CA ILE A 189 2.54 12.49 -8.20
C ILE A 189 3.33 13.35 -7.23
N VAL A 190 3.32 14.66 -7.46
CA VAL A 190 3.80 15.66 -6.50
C VAL A 190 2.64 16.55 -6.16
N ARG A 191 2.26 16.59 -4.90
CA ARG A 191 1.19 17.46 -4.42
C ARG A 191 1.71 18.36 -3.31
N THR A 192 1.45 19.65 -3.40
CA THR A 192 1.77 20.60 -2.34
C THR A 192 0.55 21.42 -1.95
N ARG A 193 0.40 21.65 -0.67
CA ARG A 193 -0.69 22.43 -0.08
C ARG A 193 -0.09 23.47 0.83
N TRP A 194 -0.38 24.74 0.58
CA TRP A 194 0.08 25.90 1.33
C TRP A 194 -1.11 26.53 2.02
N ASN A 195 -1.04 26.69 3.32
CA ASN A 195 -2.08 27.32 4.13
C ASN A 195 -1.46 28.54 4.82
N TYR A 196 -2.02 29.71 4.58
CA TYR A 196 -1.63 30.93 5.25
C TYR A 196 -2.83 31.56 5.96
N GLN A 197 -2.72 31.79 7.26
CA GLN A 197 -3.76 32.42 8.07
C GLN A 197 -3.39 33.87 8.34
N PHE A 198 -4.18 34.81 7.78
CA PHE A 198 -3.99 36.24 7.94
C PHE A 198 -4.60 36.73 9.26
N THR A 199 -5.85 36.30 9.56
CA THR A 199 -6.59 36.57 10.80
C THR A 199 -7.31 35.32 11.25
N LYS A 200 -8.03 35.39 12.38
CA LYS A 200 -8.87 34.24 12.84
C LYS A 200 -9.97 33.90 11.84
N GLU A 201 -10.45 34.90 11.09
CA GLU A 201 -11.59 34.78 10.17
C GLU A 201 -11.14 34.61 8.71
N PHE A 202 -9.89 34.95 8.37
CA PHE A 202 -9.42 34.93 6.99
C PHE A 202 -8.16 34.07 6.81
N SER A 203 -8.26 33.08 5.96
CA SER A 203 -7.16 32.22 5.55
C SER A 203 -7.14 32.01 4.03
N LEU A 204 -5.97 31.77 3.48
CA LEU A 204 -5.74 31.40 2.09
C LEU A 204 -5.17 30.00 2.03
N ARG A 205 -5.75 29.15 1.17
CA ARG A 205 -5.22 27.83 0.83
C ARG A 205 -4.89 27.77 -0.66
N PHE A 206 -3.67 27.39 -0.96
CA PHE A 206 -3.23 27.08 -2.31
C PHE A 206 -2.90 25.58 -2.40
N ILE A 207 -3.34 24.93 -3.47
CA ILE A 207 -3.03 23.51 -3.74
C ILE A 207 -2.51 23.43 -5.17
N ALA A 208 -1.34 22.81 -5.35
CA ALA A 208 -0.81 22.46 -6.65
C ALA A 208 -0.54 20.96 -6.70
N GLN A 209 -0.86 20.33 -7.82
CA GLN A 209 -0.58 18.93 -8.08
C GLN A 209 0.01 18.79 -9.47
N TYR A 210 1.10 18.04 -9.54
CA TYR A 210 1.68 17.55 -10.78
C TYR A 210 1.55 16.03 -10.81
N GLU A 211 1.11 15.51 -11.92
CA GLU A 211 0.99 14.05 -12.14
C GLU A 211 1.58 13.70 -13.49
N LYS A 212 2.41 12.67 -13.49
CA LYS A 212 2.97 12.07 -14.70
C LYS A 212 2.72 10.57 -14.66
N THR A 213 2.02 10.06 -15.67
CA THR A 213 1.77 8.64 -15.87
C THR A 213 2.39 8.20 -17.18
N ASP A 214 3.27 7.21 -17.14
CA ASP A 214 3.87 6.60 -18.33
C ASP A 214 3.33 5.17 -18.48
N PRO A 215 2.26 4.97 -19.25
CA PRO A 215 1.72 3.64 -19.54
C PRO A 215 2.45 3.01 -20.74
N THR A 216 3.53 2.31 -20.53
CA THR A 216 4.29 1.67 -21.65
C THR A 216 3.47 0.60 -22.35
N ALA A 217 2.62 -0.14 -21.63
CA ALA A 217 1.76 -1.18 -22.20
C ALA A 217 0.52 -0.65 -22.96
N LEU A 218 0.07 0.59 -22.69
CA LEU A 218 -1.11 1.16 -23.35
C LEU A 218 -0.78 1.88 -24.67
N THR A 219 0.46 2.23 -24.90
CA THR A 219 0.89 2.92 -26.14
C THR A 219 1.07 1.99 -27.33
N SER A 220 1.26 0.69 -27.12
CA SER A 220 1.31 -0.30 -28.21
C SER A 220 -0.05 -0.56 -28.86
N LEU A 221 -1.16 -0.29 -28.15
CA LEU A 221 -2.52 -0.46 -28.67
C LEU A 221 -3.03 0.72 -29.51
N LYS A 222 -2.30 1.85 -29.57
CA LYS A 222 -2.69 3.03 -30.37
C LYS A 222 -1.96 3.19 -31.69
N ARG A 223 -1.16 2.21 -32.10
CA ARG A 223 -0.35 2.25 -33.34
C ARG A 223 -0.75 1.24 -34.41
N GLU A 224 -1.96 0.68 -34.35
CA GLU A 224 -2.57 -0.05 -35.44
C GLU A 224 -3.76 0.68 -36.06
#